data_2fff678f55a6f1c2b10e4573cd6bce6f
#
_entry.id   2fff678f55a6f1c2b10e4573cd6bce6f
#
_cell.length_a   1.000
_cell.length_b   1.000
_cell.length_c   1.000
_cell.angle_alpha   90.00
_cell.angle_beta   90.00
_cell.angle_gamma   90.00
#
_symmetry.space_group_name_H-M   'P 1'
#
loop_
_entity.id
_entity.type
_entity.pdbx_description
1 polymer ?
#
loop_
_entity_poly.entity_id
_entity_poly.type
_entity_poly.pdbx_seq_one_letter_code
_entity_poly.pdbx_strand_id
1 'polypeptide(L)'
;MIPQSALDRLRRAPWLIRPETQQVFALLDGAGGRTRAVGGIVRDTLVDRTRETAEIDFATELKPDEVSKRAAVAGVPVYPTGIEHGTVTLKVGDLVAEVTTLREDVETDGRHAKVKFGKDWTRDAERRDFTLNALYARADGTLFDPLGGADDCIAGYVRFIGDADQRIAEDRLRVYRFFRFTASHGHEKFDPSGLEAVTRAAGSLDGLSAERVGSEMRRMLDLPRVGTTLGAMRRAGVLEFPMPLVDWLGKYERHAHRPNLNARLALLVESLGSAGLRERWRLSNDDIGSAERTLTAARLLIGFHINEAAYRFPAVLVDAIDVAAAIAGWTEAGKSAVVGHLEGIEVPRFPVSGNDLIEKGFSPGPGLGAELDRLEKKWIASKFRLDKAALLADLKR
;
A
#
# COMPACT_ATOMS: atom_id res chain seq x y z
N MET A 1 14.77 23.53 -13.46
CA MET A 1 15.82 22.89 -14.33
C MET A 1 16.20 21.56 -13.70
N ILE A 2 16.13 20.48 -14.46
CA ILE A 2 16.42 19.13 -14.00
C ILE A 2 17.93 19.02 -13.68
N PRO A 3 18.32 18.58 -12.46
CA PRO A 3 19.72 18.38 -12.12
C PRO A 3 20.40 17.34 -13.03
N GLN A 4 21.61 17.60 -13.47
CA GLN A 4 22.37 16.66 -14.30
C GLN A 4 22.53 15.29 -13.61
N SER A 5 22.70 15.29 -12.28
CA SER A 5 22.78 14.06 -11.47
C SER A 5 21.55 13.18 -11.58
N ALA A 6 20.34 13.74 -11.73
CA ALA A 6 19.11 12.98 -11.92
C ALA A 6 19.06 12.33 -13.31
N LEU A 7 19.50 13.04 -14.35
CA LEU A 7 19.61 12.50 -15.71
C LEU A 7 20.67 11.39 -15.80
N ASP A 8 21.81 11.55 -15.11
CA ASP A 8 22.86 10.55 -15.06
C ASP A 8 22.42 9.29 -14.29
N ARG A 9 21.62 9.45 -13.23
CA ARG A 9 20.96 8.33 -12.53
C ARG A 9 20.09 7.53 -13.48
N LEU A 10 19.27 8.21 -14.28
CA LEU A 10 18.38 7.55 -15.24
C LEU A 10 19.16 6.73 -16.26
N ARG A 11 20.24 7.29 -16.83
CA ARG A 11 21.10 6.59 -17.79
C ARG A 11 21.81 5.36 -17.22
N ARG A 12 22.11 5.38 -15.91
CA ARG A 12 22.84 4.30 -15.21
C ARG A 12 21.91 3.42 -14.37
N ALA A 13 20.61 3.60 -14.46
CA ALA A 13 19.65 2.88 -13.65
C ALA A 13 19.75 1.36 -13.89
N PRO A 14 19.92 0.54 -12.83
CA PRO A 14 20.06 -0.92 -12.96
C PRO A 14 18.92 -1.56 -13.75
N TRP A 15 17.68 -1.09 -13.50
CA TRP A 15 16.51 -1.58 -14.22
C TRP A 15 16.55 -1.31 -15.72
N LEU A 16 17.19 -0.20 -16.15
CA LEU A 16 17.29 0.19 -17.55
C LEU A 16 18.37 -0.62 -18.28
N ILE A 17 19.54 -0.75 -17.67
CA ILE A 17 20.71 -1.39 -18.31
C ILE A 17 20.69 -2.91 -18.26
N ARG A 18 19.80 -3.53 -17.47
CA ARG A 18 19.70 -4.99 -17.38
C ARG A 18 19.34 -5.61 -18.74
N PRO A 19 19.84 -6.81 -19.03
CA PRO A 19 19.65 -7.47 -20.34
C PRO A 19 18.18 -7.64 -20.73
N GLU A 20 17.31 -8.00 -19.77
CA GLU A 20 15.88 -8.23 -19.99
C GLU A 20 15.18 -6.96 -20.46
N THR A 21 15.46 -5.82 -19.85
CA THR A 21 14.90 -4.52 -20.26
C THR A 21 15.38 -4.12 -21.65
N GLN A 22 16.68 -4.30 -21.92
CA GLN A 22 17.24 -4.01 -23.24
C GLN A 22 16.69 -4.96 -24.31
N GLN A 23 16.39 -6.20 -23.97
CA GLN A 23 15.74 -7.15 -24.87
C GLN A 23 14.31 -6.69 -25.22
N VAL A 24 13.53 -6.16 -24.27
CA VAL A 24 12.20 -5.57 -24.56
C VAL A 24 12.36 -4.38 -25.51
N PHE A 25 13.30 -3.48 -25.27
CA PHE A 25 13.56 -2.35 -26.18
C PHE A 25 13.94 -2.82 -27.59
N ALA A 26 14.85 -3.79 -27.71
CA ALA A 26 15.27 -4.33 -29.00
C ALA A 26 14.12 -4.97 -29.75
N LEU A 27 13.28 -5.75 -29.06
CA LEU A 27 12.10 -6.41 -29.61
C LEU A 27 11.07 -5.41 -30.15
N LEU A 28 10.88 -4.31 -29.44
CA LEU A 28 9.82 -3.33 -29.70
C LEU A 28 10.32 -2.03 -30.36
N ASP A 29 11.46 -2.07 -31.04
CA ASP A 29 12.04 -0.92 -31.75
C ASP A 29 12.30 0.30 -30.84
N GLY A 30 12.86 0.04 -29.67
CA GLY A 30 13.23 1.09 -28.72
C GLY A 30 14.34 2.00 -29.23
N ALA A 31 15.33 1.46 -29.99
CA ALA A 31 16.38 2.24 -30.62
C ALA A 31 15.83 3.24 -31.64
N GLY A 32 14.79 2.86 -32.39
CA GLY A 32 14.05 3.73 -33.30
C GLY A 32 13.12 4.72 -32.56
N GLY A 33 13.06 4.66 -31.23
CA GLY A 33 12.25 5.56 -30.40
C GLY A 33 10.77 5.25 -30.34
N ARG A 34 10.35 4.09 -30.92
CA ARG A 34 8.93 3.68 -30.96
C ARG A 34 8.47 3.05 -29.65
N THR A 35 9.36 2.75 -28.72
CA THR A 35 9.06 2.21 -27.39
C THR A 35 9.90 2.92 -26.33
N ARG A 36 9.27 3.27 -25.22
CA ARG A 36 9.90 3.94 -24.07
C ARG A 36 9.37 3.34 -22.78
N ALA A 37 10.21 3.24 -21.76
CA ALA A 37 9.74 3.00 -20.39
C ALA A 37 8.99 4.22 -19.89
N VAL A 38 8.00 4.06 -19.01
CA VAL A 38 7.10 5.17 -18.64
C VAL A 38 6.67 5.14 -17.18
N GLY A 39 6.32 6.31 -16.65
CA GLY A 39 5.62 6.46 -15.40
C GLY A 39 6.47 6.23 -14.15
N GLY A 40 6.01 5.35 -13.26
CA GLY A 40 6.55 5.19 -11.92
C GLY A 40 8.04 4.93 -11.85
N ILE A 41 8.55 4.01 -12.68
CA ILE A 41 9.98 3.64 -12.67
C ILE A 41 10.88 4.81 -13.09
N VAL A 42 10.45 5.60 -14.09
CA VAL A 42 11.19 6.78 -14.55
C VAL A 42 11.19 7.87 -13.49
N ARG A 43 9.99 8.19 -12.96
CA ARG A 43 9.80 9.15 -11.87
C ARG A 43 10.67 8.82 -10.66
N ASP A 44 10.57 7.59 -10.15
CA ASP A 44 11.25 7.17 -8.93
C ASP A 44 12.78 7.16 -9.09
N THR A 45 13.25 6.89 -10.30
CA THR A 45 14.68 7.00 -10.63
C THR A 45 15.17 8.46 -10.57
N LEU A 46 14.41 9.41 -11.11
CA LEU A 46 14.80 10.82 -11.08
C LEU A 46 14.97 11.37 -9.64
N VAL A 47 14.20 10.87 -8.67
CA VAL A 47 14.23 11.31 -7.26
C VAL A 47 14.95 10.33 -6.32
N ASP A 48 15.74 9.41 -6.86
CA ASP A 48 16.54 8.44 -6.10
C ASP A 48 15.71 7.55 -5.16
N ARG A 49 14.56 7.10 -5.64
CA ARG A 49 13.64 6.21 -4.93
C ARG A 49 13.44 4.87 -5.64
N THR A 50 14.30 4.56 -6.60
CA THR A 50 14.19 3.33 -7.39
C THR A 50 14.35 2.12 -6.48
N ARG A 51 13.42 1.18 -6.62
CA ARG A 51 13.47 -0.14 -5.98
C ARG A 51 13.80 -1.18 -7.04
N GLU A 52 14.41 -2.28 -6.64
CA GLU A 52 14.41 -3.47 -7.48
C GLU A 52 12.96 -3.86 -7.76
N THR A 53 12.63 -3.96 -9.03
CA THR A 53 11.30 -4.34 -9.47
C THR A 53 11.39 -5.36 -10.58
N ALA A 54 10.51 -6.34 -10.52
CA ALA A 54 10.28 -7.26 -11.62
C ALA A 54 9.35 -6.67 -12.69
N GLU A 55 8.63 -5.58 -12.39
CA GLU A 55 7.62 -4.99 -13.27
C GLU A 55 8.07 -3.64 -13.82
N ILE A 56 7.96 -3.45 -15.13
CA ILE A 56 8.21 -2.17 -15.81
C ILE A 56 7.11 -1.90 -16.83
N ASP A 57 6.58 -0.66 -16.77
CA ASP A 57 5.63 -0.16 -17.75
C ASP A 57 6.36 0.42 -18.96
N PHE A 58 5.92 0.00 -20.15
CA PHE A 58 6.37 0.54 -21.42
C PHE A 58 5.19 1.15 -22.18
N ALA A 59 5.44 2.25 -22.84
CA ALA A 59 4.56 2.83 -23.83
C ALA A 59 5.16 2.60 -25.22
N THR A 60 4.33 2.28 -26.23
CA THR A 60 4.80 1.96 -27.59
C THR A 60 3.85 2.46 -28.66
N GLU A 61 4.39 2.81 -29.84
CA GLU A 61 3.62 3.09 -31.05
C GLU A 61 3.10 1.83 -31.74
N LEU A 62 3.59 0.66 -31.33
CA LEU A 62 3.21 -0.62 -31.90
C LEU A 62 1.80 -1.01 -31.38
N LYS A 63 0.97 -1.54 -32.26
CA LYS A 63 -0.34 -2.08 -31.87
C LYS A 63 -0.17 -3.39 -31.08
N PRO A 64 -1.14 -3.77 -30.21
CA PRO A 64 -1.04 -4.99 -29.40
C PRO A 64 -0.75 -6.26 -30.21
N ASP A 65 -1.35 -6.40 -31.40
CA ASP A 65 -1.11 -7.54 -32.28
C ASP A 65 0.31 -7.58 -32.82
N GLU A 66 0.91 -6.42 -33.13
CA GLU A 66 2.28 -6.31 -33.57
C GLU A 66 3.27 -6.64 -32.44
N VAL A 67 3.00 -6.16 -31.23
CA VAL A 67 3.75 -6.50 -30.01
C VAL A 67 3.73 -8.02 -29.79
N SER A 68 2.54 -8.61 -29.81
CA SER A 68 2.35 -10.04 -29.61
C SER A 68 3.05 -10.88 -30.68
N LYS A 69 2.97 -10.48 -31.95
CA LYS A 69 3.62 -11.16 -33.06
C LYS A 69 5.15 -11.13 -32.94
N ARG A 70 5.73 -9.96 -32.61
CA ARG A 70 7.19 -9.82 -32.44
C ARG A 70 7.68 -10.67 -31.28
N ALA A 71 6.96 -10.66 -30.14
CA ALA A 71 7.30 -11.46 -28.99
C ALA A 71 7.23 -12.97 -29.28
N ALA A 72 6.19 -13.43 -29.98
CA ALA A 72 6.06 -14.83 -30.38
C ALA A 72 7.19 -15.29 -31.30
N VAL A 73 7.60 -14.46 -32.28
CA VAL A 73 8.75 -14.75 -33.17
C VAL A 73 10.06 -14.86 -32.39
N ALA A 74 10.22 -14.06 -31.33
CA ALA A 74 11.41 -14.07 -30.47
C ALA A 74 11.35 -15.14 -29.35
N GLY A 75 10.28 -15.94 -29.27
CA GLY A 75 10.10 -16.94 -28.22
C GLY A 75 9.83 -16.33 -26.82
N VAL A 76 9.34 -15.09 -26.76
CA VAL A 76 9.02 -14.40 -25.51
C VAL A 76 7.55 -14.67 -25.15
N PRO A 77 7.26 -15.18 -23.92
CA PRO A 77 5.91 -15.39 -23.45
C PRO A 77 5.07 -14.09 -23.43
N VAL A 78 3.85 -14.18 -23.93
CA VAL A 78 2.89 -13.06 -24.09
C VAL A 78 1.60 -13.39 -23.36
N TYR A 79 1.10 -12.42 -22.60
CA TYR A 79 -0.17 -12.54 -21.89
C TYR A 79 -1.08 -11.36 -22.29
N PRO A 80 -2.26 -11.62 -22.83
CA PRO A 80 -3.18 -10.59 -23.29
C PRO A 80 -4.00 -10.00 -22.13
N THR A 81 -3.33 -9.37 -21.17
CA THR A 81 -3.91 -8.92 -19.90
C THR A 81 -4.85 -7.71 -20.02
N GLY A 82 -4.91 -7.05 -21.19
CA GLY A 82 -5.75 -5.86 -21.41
C GLY A 82 -5.75 -5.40 -22.87
N ILE A 83 -5.87 -6.32 -23.80
CA ILE A 83 -5.83 -6.02 -25.25
C ILE A 83 -6.86 -4.97 -25.65
N GLU A 84 -8.07 -5.02 -25.09
CA GLU A 84 -9.14 -4.04 -25.34
C GLU A 84 -8.74 -2.62 -24.90
N HIS A 85 -7.79 -2.51 -23.94
CA HIS A 85 -7.21 -1.24 -23.49
C HIS A 85 -5.85 -0.95 -24.11
N GLY A 86 -5.38 -1.79 -25.02
CA GLY A 86 -4.11 -1.64 -25.71
C GLY A 86 -2.90 -2.16 -24.92
N THR A 87 -3.09 -2.95 -23.87
CA THR A 87 -2.01 -3.46 -23.02
C THR A 87 -1.75 -4.95 -23.28
N VAL A 88 -0.48 -5.31 -23.37
CA VAL A 88 0.03 -6.69 -23.48
C VAL A 88 1.15 -6.86 -22.46
N THR A 89 1.14 -7.95 -21.72
CA THR A 89 2.21 -8.28 -20.78
C THR A 89 3.20 -9.25 -21.41
N LEU A 90 4.48 -8.91 -21.39
CA LEU A 90 5.58 -9.77 -21.82
C LEU A 90 6.37 -10.26 -20.60
N LYS A 91 6.84 -11.51 -20.63
CA LYS A 91 7.75 -12.04 -19.61
C LYS A 91 9.10 -12.34 -20.23
N VAL A 92 10.13 -11.59 -19.81
CA VAL A 92 11.51 -11.74 -20.28
C VAL A 92 12.38 -12.08 -19.08
N GLY A 93 12.76 -13.33 -18.92
CA GLY A 93 13.42 -13.79 -17.69
C GLY A 93 12.53 -13.52 -16.47
N ASP A 94 13.07 -12.78 -15.51
CA ASP A 94 12.31 -12.35 -14.32
C ASP A 94 11.55 -11.03 -14.52
N LEU A 95 11.74 -10.35 -15.66
CA LEU A 95 11.03 -9.12 -15.97
C LEU A 95 9.62 -9.40 -16.46
N VAL A 96 8.66 -8.71 -15.86
CA VAL A 96 7.28 -8.54 -16.34
C VAL A 96 7.18 -7.15 -16.96
N ALA A 97 7.03 -7.08 -18.28
CA ALA A 97 6.93 -5.84 -19.02
C ALA A 97 5.46 -5.61 -19.43
N GLU A 98 4.82 -4.60 -18.84
CA GLU A 98 3.49 -4.16 -19.28
C GLU A 98 3.65 -3.16 -20.43
N VAL A 99 3.30 -3.59 -21.65
CA VAL A 99 3.45 -2.81 -22.87
C VAL A 99 2.10 -2.26 -23.29
N THR A 100 1.94 -0.94 -23.21
CA THR A 100 0.70 -0.25 -23.59
C THR A 100 0.93 0.55 -24.87
N THR A 101 0.08 0.31 -25.87
CA THR A 101 0.07 1.09 -27.10
C THR A 101 -0.35 2.53 -26.82
N LEU A 102 0.36 3.50 -27.42
CA LEU A 102 -0.04 4.92 -27.35
C LEU A 102 -1.47 5.10 -27.80
N ARG A 103 -2.24 5.86 -27.06
CA ARG A 103 -3.66 6.05 -27.33
C ARG A 103 -4.14 7.46 -27.00
N GLU A 104 -5.22 7.83 -27.65
CA GLU A 104 -6.03 8.99 -27.34
C GLU A 104 -7.36 8.48 -26.79
N ASP A 105 -7.84 9.01 -25.69
CA ASP A 105 -9.16 8.69 -25.16
C ASP A 105 -10.19 9.52 -25.93
N VAL A 106 -11.08 8.86 -26.69
CA VAL A 106 -12.05 9.54 -27.59
C VAL A 106 -13.36 9.80 -26.86
N GLU A 107 -13.78 8.91 -25.96
CA GLU A 107 -14.94 9.02 -25.09
C GLU A 107 -14.61 8.32 -23.77
N THR A 108 -14.76 9.03 -22.65
CA THR A 108 -14.54 8.46 -21.32
C THR A 108 -15.86 8.42 -20.55
N ASP A 109 -16.26 7.22 -20.13
CA ASP A 109 -17.34 6.99 -19.17
C ASP A 109 -16.77 6.14 -18.01
N GLY A 110 -16.07 6.82 -17.13
CA GLY A 110 -15.49 6.27 -15.90
C GLY A 110 -14.55 5.06 -16.09
N ARG A 111 -15.05 3.90 -16.51
CA ARG A 111 -14.28 2.66 -16.69
C ARG A 111 -14.00 2.30 -18.15
N HIS A 112 -14.82 2.77 -19.08
CA HIS A 112 -14.76 2.37 -20.49
C HIS A 112 -14.43 3.59 -21.34
N ALA A 113 -13.15 3.75 -21.69
CA ALA A 113 -12.74 4.69 -22.71
C ALA A 113 -12.75 3.94 -24.05
N LYS A 114 -13.46 4.45 -25.06
CA LYS A 114 -13.19 4.08 -26.43
C LYS A 114 -11.83 4.64 -26.81
N VAL A 115 -10.83 3.76 -26.88
CA VAL A 115 -9.46 4.13 -27.17
C VAL A 115 -9.22 4.15 -28.68
N LYS A 116 -8.57 5.20 -29.16
CA LYS A 116 -8.01 5.27 -30.50
C LYS A 116 -6.49 5.15 -30.38
N PHE A 117 -5.92 4.09 -30.93
CA PHE A 117 -4.48 3.93 -30.98
C PHE A 117 -3.83 5.02 -31.83
N GLY A 118 -2.81 5.66 -31.29
CA GLY A 118 -2.07 6.77 -31.90
C GLY A 118 -0.56 6.53 -31.95
N LYS A 119 0.16 7.54 -32.38
CA LYS A 119 1.63 7.58 -32.39
C LYS A 119 2.16 8.88 -31.73
N ASP A 120 1.25 9.71 -31.22
CA ASP A 120 1.61 10.98 -30.62
C ASP A 120 1.89 10.80 -29.12
N TRP A 121 3.15 10.97 -28.79
CA TRP A 121 3.66 10.83 -27.42
C TRP A 121 3.14 11.91 -26.47
N THR A 122 2.94 13.14 -27.00
CA THR A 122 2.43 14.25 -26.19
C THR A 122 0.95 14.01 -25.83
N ARG A 123 0.16 13.54 -26.77
CA ARG A 123 -1.25 13.19 -26.50
C ARG A 123 -1.39 12.02 -25.54
N ASP A 124 -0.49 11.01 -25.62
CA ASP A 124 -0.47 9.94 -24.59
C ASP A 124 -0.09 10.48 -23.21
N ALA A 125 0.81 11.46 -23.14
CA ALA A 125 1.14 12.11 -21.88
C ALA A 125 -0.04 12.93 -21.34
N GLU A 126 -0.72 13.70 -22.18
CA GLU A 126 -1.85 14.57 -21.82
C GLU A 126 -3.04 13.82 -21.22
N ARG A 127 -3.27 12.56 -21.58
CA ARG A 127 -4.37 11.75 -21.00
C ARG A 127 -4.06 11.18 -19.60
N ARG A 128 -2.81 11.26 -19.12
CA ARG A 128 -2.42 10.76 -17.80
C ARG A 128 -2.96 11.66 -16.69
N ASP A 129 -2.84 11.21 -15.45
CA ASP A 129 -3.38 11.93 -14.29
C ASP A 129 -2.52 13.14 -13.88
N PHE A 130 -1.22 12.90 -13.62
CA PHE A 130 -0.31 13.91 -13.07
C PHE A 130 0.95 14.05 -13.92
N THR A 131 1.49 15.27 -13.97
CA THR A 131 2.70 15.60 -14.73
C THR A 131 3.87 14.68 -14.41
N LEU A 132 4.10 14.38 -13.14
CA LEU A 132 5.16 13.48 -12.66
C LEU A 132 4.99 12.00 -13.07
N ASN A 133 3.82 11.60 -13.59
CA ASN A 133 3.54 10.27 -14.11
C ASN A 133 3.61 10.20 -15.64
N ALA A 134 3.82 11.33 -16.32
CA ALA A 134 3.96 11.45 -17.76
C ALA A 134 5.41 11.59 -18.21
N LEU A 135 6.30 10.87 -17.54
CA LEU A 135 7.74 10.85 -17.79
C LEU A 135 8.12 9.56 -18.52
N TYR A 136 8.92 9.67 -19.56
CA TYR A 136 9.33 8.55 -20.40
C TYR A 136 10.85 8.48 -20.49
N ALA A 137 11.39 7.27 -20.57
CA ALA A 137 12.82 7.04 -20.80
C ALA A 137 13.04 6.19 -22.06
N ARG A 138 13.95 6.61 -22.93
CA ARG A 138 14.42 5.83 -24.06
C ARG A 138 15.36 4.71 -23.59
N ALA A 139 15.68 3.80 -24.49
CA ALA A 139 16.59 2.68 -24.23
C ALA A 139 17.98 3.10 -23.75
N ASP A 140 18.46 4.28 -24.14
CA ASP A 140 19.73 4.89 -23.73
C ASP A 140 19.64 5.74 -22.44
N GLY A 141 18.47 5.78 -21.81
CA GLY A 141 18.20 6.61 -20.62
C GLY A 141 17.96 8.08 -20.92
N THR A 142 17.79 8.48 -22.18
CA THR A 142 17.37 9.83 -22.52
C THR A 142 15.95 10.05 -22.04
N LEU A 143 15.75 11.06 -21.17
CA LEU A 143 14.44 11.47 -20.69
C LEU A 143 13.64 12.14 -21.82
N PHE A 144 12.38 11.79 -21.95
CA PHE A 144 11.39 12.51 -22.73
C PHE A 144 10.29 12.98 -21.80
N ASP A 145 10.16 14.29 -21.67
CA ASP A 145 9.23 14.96 -20.76
C ASP A 145 8.47 16.06 -21.53
N PRO A 146 7.37 15.68 -22.17
CA PRO A 146 6.64 16.61 -23.04
C PRO A 146 5.85 17.67 -22.25
N LEU A 147 5.62 17.46 -20.94
CA LEU A 147 4.74 18.30 -20.11
C LEU A 147 5.48 19.02 -18.97
N GLY A 148 6.81 18.93 -18.89
CA GLY A 148 7.60 19.53 -17.81
C GLY A 148 7.42 18.87 -16.44
N GLY A 149 6.96 17.61 -16.41
CA GLY A 149 6.67 16.88 -15.18
C GLY A 149 7.90 16.50 -14.36
N ALA A 150 9.09 16.51 -14.96
CA ALA A 150 10.34 16.22 -14.26
C ALA A 150 10.73 17.31 -13.26
N ASP A 151 10.51 18.58 -13.58
CA ASP A 151 10.70 19.68 -12.64
C ASP A 151 9.72 19.55 -11.45
N ASP A 152 8.45 19.23 -11.71
CA ASP A 152 7.45 18.95 -10.67
C ASP A 152 7.86 17.75 -9.80
N CYS A 153 8.32 16.67 -10.42
CA CYS A 153 8.79 15.48 -9.73
C CYS A 153 9.94 15.79 -8.74
N ILE A 154 10.95 16.53 -9.19
CA ILE A 154 12.11 16.90 -8.37
C ILE A 154 11.74 17.89 -7.28
N ALA A 155 10.82 18.83 -7.56
CA ALA A 155 10.33 19.79 -6.58
C ALA A 155 9.32 19.16 -5.57
N GLY A 156 8.85 17.95 -5.83
CA GLY A 156 7.83 17.30 -5.01
C GLY A 156 6.44 17.92 -5.19
N TYR A 157 6.09 18.35 -6.40
CA TYR A 157 4.76 18.84 -6.74
C TYR A 157 3.95 17.78 -7.47
N VAL A 158 2.71 17.58 -7.03
CA VAL A 158 1.74 16.69 -7.69
C VAL A 158 0.68 17.54 -8.36
N ARG A 159 0.83 17.78 -9.66
CA ARG A 159 -0.08 18.59 -10.45
C ARG A 159 -0.87 17.74 -11.43
N PHE A 160 -2.16 18.03 -11.54
CA PHE A 160 -2.97 17.48 -12.62
C PHE A 160 -2.46 17.97 -13.98
N ILE A 161 -2.57 17.09 -14.99
CA ILE A 161 -2.27 17.48 -16.37
C ILE A 161 -3.48 18.21 -16.94
N GLY A 162 -3.29 19.45 -17.36
CA GLY A 162 -4.38 20.29 -17.86
C GLY A 162 -5.33 20.74 -16.77
N ASP A 163 -6.63 20.77 -17.06
CA ASP A 163 -7.67 21.19 -16.12
C ASP A 163 -8.00 20.08 -15.12
N ALA A 164 -7.84 20.38 -13.83
CA ALA A 164 -8.01 19.41 -12.75
C ALA A 164 -9.47 18.92 -12.60
N ASP A 165 -10.45 19.81 -12.78
CA ASP A 165 -11.87 19.45 -12.68
C ASP A 165 -12.25 18.49 -13.82
N GLN A 166 -11.77 18.75 -15.03
CA GLN A 166 -11.95 17.87 -16.17
C GLN A 166 -11.31 16.50 -15.93
N ARG A 167 -10.06 16.47 -15.43
CA ARG A 167 -9.37 15.20 -15.12
C ARG A 167 -10.11 14.37 -14.08
N ILE A 168 -10.66 15.01 -13.06
CA ILE A 168 -11.45 14.34 -12.02
C ILE A 168 -12.80 13.85 -12.59
N ALA A 169 -13.44 14.62 -13.46
CA ALA A 169 -14.69 14.22 -14.11
C ALA A 169 -14.53 12.96 -14.97
N GLU A 170 -13.40 12.80 -15.67
CA GLU A 170 -13.08 11.61 -16.46
C GLU A 170 -12.89 10.34 -15.60
N ASP A 171 -12.22 10.46 -14.45
CA ASP A 171 -12.07 9.36 -13.47
C ASP A 171 -11.95 9.94 -12.05
N ARG A 172 -13.03 9.86 -11.29
CA ARG A 172 -13.12 10.36 -9.92
C ARG A 172 -12.14 9.68 -8.96
N LEU A 173 -11.59 8.51 -9.30
CA LEU A 173 -10.53 7.87 -8.51
C LEU A 173 -9.27 8.74 -8.44
N ARG A 174 -9.07 9.64 -9.39
CA ARG A 174 -7.95 10.60 -9.39
C ARG A 174 -7.94 11.49 -8.14
N VAL A 175 -9.07 11.67 -7.45
CA VAL A 175 -9.14 12.34 -6.13
C VAL A 175 -8.28 11.58 -5.11
N TYR A 176 -8.50 10.28 -4.95
CA TYR A 176 -7.72 9.44 -4.02
C TYR A 176 -6.26 9.34 -4.46
N ARG A 177 -6.02 9.23 -5.77
CA ARG A 177 -4.67 9.21 -6.34
C ARG A 177 -3.91 10.51 -6.07
N PHE A 178 -4.55 11.67 -6.16
CA PHE A 178 -3.95 12.97 -5.82
C PHE A 178 -3.42 12.99 -4.39
N PHE A 179 -4.23 12.59 -3.43
CA PHE A 179 -3.80 12.49 -2.03
C PHE A 179 -2.67 11.47 -1.85
N ARG A 180 -2.78 10.29 -2.43
CA ARG A 180 -1.73 9.27 -2.32
C ARG A 180 -0.40 9.72 -2.94
N PHE A 181 -0.43 10.32 -4.12
CA PHE A 181 0.80 10.81 -4.74
C PHE A 181 1.38 12.01 -3.99
N THR A 182 0.55 12.91 -3.47
CA THR A 182 1.02 14.01 -2.61
C THR A 182 1.68 13.49 -1.34
N ALA A 183 1.13 12.46 -0.71
CA ALA A 183 1.75 11.82 0.44
C ALA A 183 3.08 11.14 0.08
N SER A 184 3.13 10.40 -1.04
CA SER A 184 4.30 9.61 -1.42
C SER A 184 5.41 10.43 -2.08
N HIS A 185 5.09 11.44 -2.89
CA HIS A 185 6.06 12.19 -3.72
C HIS A 185 6.05 13.70 -3.45
N GLY A 186 4.96 14.22 -2.92
CA GLY A 186 4.82 15.65 -2.61
C GLY A 186 5.23 16.06 -1.20
N HIS A 187 5.80 15.14 -0.40
CA HIS A 187 6.11 15.42 1.01
C HIS A 187 4.93 16.03 1.77
N GLU A 188 3.71 15.59 1.46
CA GLU A 188 2.44 16.12 1.97
C GLU A 188 2.21 17.62 1.71
N LYS A 189 2.88 18.19 0.70
CA LYS A 189 2.65 19.57 0.21
C LYS A 189 1.67 19.52 -0.95
N PHE A 190 0.50 20.08 -0.74
CA PHE A 190 -0.57 20.05 -1.73
C PHE A 190 -0.44 21.19 -2.74
N ASP A 191 -0.60 20.86 -4.03
CA ASP A 191 -0.85 21.85 -5.07
C ASP A 191 -2.19 22.55 -4.78
N PRO A 192 -2.23 23.90 -4.65
CA PRO A 192 -3.46 24.58 -4.23
C PRO A 192 -4.61 24.37 -5.22
N SER A 193 -4.35 24.45 -6.52
CA SER A 193 -5.40 24.28 -7.55
C SER A 193 -5.93 22.84 -7.57
N GLY A 194 -5.05 21.85 -7.44
CA GLY A 194 -5.43 20.46 -7.30
C GLY A 194 -6.25 20.19 -6.04
N LEU A 195 -5.86 20.78 -4.89
CA LEU A 195 -6.60 20.64 -3.64
C LEU A 195 -8.01 21.27 -3.72
N GLU A 196 -8.14 22.41 -4.36
CA GLU A 196 -9.44 23.04 -4.60
C GLU A 196 -10.33 22.20 -5.49
N ALA A 197 -9.80 21.64 -6.59
CA ALA A 197 -10.55 20.79 -7.50
C ALA A 197 -11.04 19.50 -6.81
N VAL A 198 -10.19 18.80 -6.04
CA VAL A 198 -10.61 17.60 -5.30
C VAL A 198 -11.63 17.93 -4.21
N THR A 199 -11.56 19.13 -3.60
CA THR A 199 -12.55 19.59 -2.62
C THR A 199 -13.91 19.81 -3.27
N ARG A 200 -13.96 20.43 -4.45
CA ARG A 200 -15.22 20.56 -5.22
C ARG A 200 -15.82 19.21 -5.59
N ALA A 201 -14.98 18.26 -5.93
CA ALA A 201 -15.40 16.92 -6.36
C ALA A 201 -15.83 16.00 -5.22
N ALA A 202 -15.54 16.33 -3.96
CA ALA A 202 -15.74 15.43 -2.81
C ALA A 202 -17.19 14.91 -2.70
N GLY A 203 -18.19 15.76 -2.95
CA GLY A 203 -19.62 15.37 -2.92
C GLY A 203 -20.08 14.47 -4.09
N SER A 204 -19.19 14.14 -5.04
CA SER A 204 -19.53 13.34 -6.24
C SER A 204 -18.79 12.01 -6.31
N LEU A 205 -18.20 11.55 -5.22
CA LEU A 205 -17.37 10.32 -5.19
C LEU A 205 -18.20 9.05 -5.05
N ASP A 206 -19.52 9.17 -4.86
CA ASP A 206 -20.43 8.04 -4.81
C ASP A 206 -20.38 7.22 -6.11
N GLY A 207 -20.49 5.91 -5.99
CA GLY A 207 -20.45 4.98 -7.13
C GLY A 207 -19.03 4.57 -7.58
N LEU A 208 -17.95 5.08 -6.93
CA LEU A 208 -16.63 4.51 -7.13
C LEU A 208 -16.55 3.06 -6.60
N SER A 209 -15.85 2.21 -7.35
CA SER A 209 -15.61 0.83 -6.90
C SER A 209 -14.85 0.81 -5.57
N ALA A 210 -15.42 0.14 -4.58
CA ALA A 210 -14.82 -0.02 -3.26
C ALA A 210 -13.42 -0.66 -3.35
N GLU A 211 -13.20 -1.57 -4.30
CA GLU A 211 -11.91 -2.21 -4.56
C GLU A 211 -10.86 -1.21 -5.05
N ARG A 212 -11.27 -0.32 -5.98
CA ARG A 212 -10.36 0.71 -6.52
C ARG A 212 -9.99 1.73 -5.44
N VAL A 213 -10.98 2.21 -4.69
CA VAL A 213 -10.76 3.14 -3.56
C VAL A 213 -9.90 2.47 -2.49
N GLY A 214 -10.22 1.23 -2.12
CA GLY A 214 -9.49 0.47 -1.12
C GLY A 214 -8.03 0.23 -1.51
N SER A 215 -7.76 -0.05 -2.79
CA SER A 215 -6.38 -0.18 -3.29
C SER A 215 -5.58 1.12 -3.14
N GLU A 216 -6.16 2.28 -3.45
CA GLU A 216 -5.50 3.57 -3.25
C GLU A 216 -5.30 3.89 -1.76
N MET A 217 -6.33 3.65 -0.94
CA MET A 217 -6.26 3.86 0.52
C MET A 217 -5.21 2.95 1.17
N ARG A 218 -5.20 1.66 0.82
CA ARG A 218 -4.22 0.70 1.33
C ARG A 218 -2.79 1.14 1.03
N ARG A 219 -2.52 1.51 -0.24
CA ARG A 219 -1.19 2.01 -0.67
C ARG A 219 -0.81 3.30 0.05
N MET A 220 -1.77 4.19 0.31
CA MET A 220 -1.52 5.42 1.05
C MET A 220 -1.25 5.14 2.52
N LEU A 221 -2.06 4.31 3.17
CA LEU A 221 -1.89 3.94 4.58
C LEU A 221 -0.60 3.15 4.86
N ASP A 222 0.05 2.59 3.84
CA ASP A 222 1.35 1.90 3.96
C ASP A 222 2.55 2.86 3.86
N LEU A 223 2.33 4.14 3.56
CA LEU A 223 3.40 5.14 3.48
C LEU A 223 3.95 5.48 4.88
N PRO A 224 5.22 5.88 4.97
CA PRO A 224 5.84 6.25 6.25
C PRO A 224 5.13 7.40 6.98
N ARG A 225 4.55 8.34 6.25
CA ARG A 225 3.84 9.50 6.79
C ARG A 225 2.59 9.78 5.96
N VAL A 226 1.45 9.93 6.63
CA VAL A 226 0.16 10.22 6.00
C VAL A 226 -0.75 11.10 6.87
N GLY A 227 -0.29 11.54 8.03
CA GLY A 227 -1.14 12.26 8.98
C GLY A 227 -1.67 13.58 8.42
N THR A 228 -0.82 14.38 7.77
CA THR A 228 -1.21 15.63 7.11
C THR A 228 -2.18 15.35 5.96
N THR A 229 -1.92 14.29 5.19
CA THR A 229 -2.75 13.87 4.06
C THR A 229 -4.14 13.44 4.50
N LEU A 230 -4.26 12.56 5.51
CA LEU A 230 -5.55 12.15 6.05
C LEU A 230 -6.34 13.35 6.61
N GLY A 231 -5.65 14.27 7.29
CA GLY A 231 -6.23 15.52 7.74
C GLY A 231 -6.74 16.41 6.59
N ALA A 232 -6.01 16.48 5.49
CA ALA A 232 -6.41 17.22 4.29
C ALA A 232 -7.61 16.56 3.59
N MET A 233 -7.62 15.23 3.45
CA MET A 233 -8.76 14.47 2.89
C MET A 233 -10.05 14.71 3.69
N ARG A 234 -9.93 14.73 5.02
CA ARG A 234 -11.08 15.04 5.89
C ARG A 234 -11.58 16.47 5.70
N ARG A 235 -10.67 17.46 5.67
CA ARG A 235 -11.05 18.87 5.44
C ARG A 235 -11.68 19.08 4.06
N ALA A 236 -11.23 18.35 3.06
CA ALA A 236 -11.79 18.37 1.72
C ALA A 236 -13.11 17.59 1.59
N GLY A 237 -13.60 16.92 2.63
CA GLY A 237 -14.83 16.12 2.59
C GLY A 237 -14.71 14.78 1.87
N VAL A 238 -13.49 14.33 1.56
CA VAL A 238 -13.23 13.05 0.87
C VAL A 238 -13.29 11.85 1.84
N LEU A 239 -12.93 12.10 3.10
CA LEU A 239 -13.02 11.11 4.17
C LEU A 239 -13.83 11.65 5.35
N GLU A 240 -14.78 10.86 5.79
CA GLU A 240 -15.53 11.10 7.03
C GLU A 240 -15.00 10.13 8.09
N PHE A 241 -14.24 10.67 9.04
CA PHE A 241 -13.75 9.93 10.19
C PHE A 241 -14.34 10.49 11.48
N PRO A 242 -14.82 9.64 12.41
CA PRO A 242 -15.21 10.07 13.74
C PRO A 242 -14.06 10.77 14.46
N MET A 243 -14.37 11.78 15.29
CA MET A 243 -13.36 12.56 15.99
C MET A 243 -12.38 11.73 16.84
N PRO A 244 -12.79 10.65 17.56
CA PRO A 244 -11.83 9.81 18.27
C PRO A 244 -10.77 9.20 17.35
N LEU A 245 -11.16 8.72 16.16
CA LEU A 245 -10.22 8.16 15.18
C LEU A 245 -9.22 9.21 14.69
N VAL A 246 -9.68 10.44 14.45
CA VAL A 246 -8.79 11.54 14.02
C VAL A 246 -7.75 11.84 15.08
N ASP A 247 -8.14 11.86 16.35
CA ASP A 247 -7.24 12.07 17.48
C ASP A 247 -6.23 10.90 17.62
N TRP A 248 -6.69 9.66 17.55
CA TRP A 248 -5.85 8.47 17.61
C TRP A 248 -4.83 8.43 16.47
N LEU A 249 -5.26 8.65 15.24
CA LEU A 249 -4.35 8.70 14.09
C LEU A 249 -3.33 9.84 14.25
N GLY A 250 -3.76 11.02 14.72
CA GLY A 250 -2.87 12.13 14.98
C GLY A 250 -1.82 11.84 16.06
N LYS A 251 -2.20 11.15 17.14
CA LYS A 251 -1.26 10.70 18.19
C LYS A 251 -0.31 9.64 17.65
N TYR A 252 -0.84 8.64 16.93
CA TYR A 252 -0.04 7.59 16.32
C TYR A 252 1.02 8.16 15.37
N GLU A 253 0.64 9.03 14.41
CA GLU A 253 1.56 9.63 13.44
C GLU A 253 2.70 10.45 14.08
N ARG A 254 2.46 11.03 15.28
CA ARG A 254 3.50 11.79 16.00
C ARG A 254 4.45 10.93 16.82
N HIS A 255 3.97 9.81 17.36
CA HIS A 255 4.68 9.04 18.39
C HIS A 255 5.09 7.64 17.98
N ALA A 256 4.58 7.11 16.86
CA ALA A 256 5.00 5.81 16.37
C ALA A 256 6.42 5.88 15.78
N HIS A 257 7.24 4.91 16.16
CA HIS A 257 8.63 4.84 15.69
C HIS A 257 8.68 4.51 14.18
N ARG A 258 7.84 3.60 13.72
CA ARG A 258 7.72 3.19 12.32
C ARG A 258 6.26 3.05 11.91
N PRO A 259 5.60 4.17 11.60
CA PRO A 259 4.22 4.11 11.14
C PRO A 259 4.05 3.17 9.94
N ASN A 260 3.01 2.33 10.00
CA ASN A 260 2.74 1.30 8.98
C ASN A 260 1.25 1.06 8.76
N LEU A 261 0.93 0.30 7.72
CA LEU A 261 -0.43 -0.05 7.34
C LEU A 261 -1.18 -0.76 8.48
N ASN A 262 -0.56 -1.77 9.10
CA ASN A 262 -1.22 -2.67 10.05
C ASN A 262 -1.74 -1.91 11.28
N ALA A 263 -0.90 -1.08 11.90
CA ALA A 263 -1.28 -0.27 13.05
C ALA A 263 -2.37 0.77 12.71
N ARG A 264 -2.29 1.42 11.54
CA ARG A 264 -3.34 2.33 11.08
C ARG A 264 -4.66 1.62 10.84
N LEU A 265 -4.62 0.43 10.23
CA LEU A 265 -5.82 -0.39 10.07
C LEU A 265 -6.39 -0.85 11.42
N ALA A 266 -5.57 -1.15 12.42
CA ALA A 266 -6.05 -1.48 13.76
C ALA A 266 -6.83 -0.32 14.40
N LEU A 267 -6.37 0.92 14.26
CA LEU A 267 -7.09 2.12 14.69
C LEU A 267 -8.41 2.33 13.92
N LEU A 268 -8.39 2.06 12.62
CA LEU A 268 -9.59 2.12 11.77
C LEU A 268 -10.60 1.02 12.16
N VAL A 269 -10.13 -0.20 12.44
CA VAL A 269 -10.99 -1.31 12.93
C VAL A 269 -11.61 -0.96 14.28
N GLU A 270 -10.86 -0.34 15.20
CA GLU A 270 -11.39 0.11 16.49
C GLU A 270 -12.56 1.08 16.33
N SER A 271 -12.46 2.00 15.37
CA SER A 271 -13.46 3.06 15.18
C SER A 271 -14.62 2.68 14.26
N LEU A 272 -14.36 1.97 13.17
CA LEU A 272 -15.30 1.72 12.09
C LEU A 272 -15.79 0.26 12.04
N GLY A 273 -15.11 -0.63 12.75
CA GLY A 273 -15.33 -2.07 12.69
C GLY A 273 -14.78 -2.73 11.43
N SER A 274 -14.46 -4.00 11.53
CA SER A 274 -13.93 -4.80 10.40
C SER A 274 -14.92 -4.92 9.25
N ALA A 275 -16.22 -5.08 9.57
CA ALA A 275 -17.27 -5.16 8.56
C ALA A 275 -17.39 -3.86 7.76
N GLY A 276 -17.35 -2.70 8.42
CA GLY A 276 -17.41 -1.39 7.78
C GLY A 276 -16.22 -1.15 6.83
N LEU A 277 -15.01 -1.59 7.21
CA LEU A 277 -13.84 -1.47 6.33
C LEU A 277 -13.90 -2.44 5.14
N ARG A 278 -14.39 -3.67 5.32
CA ARG A 278 -14.61 -4.61 4.22
C ARG A 278 -15.64 -4.07 3.22
N GLU A 279 -16.71 -3.50 3.69
CA GLU A 279 -17.72 -2.89 2.82
C GLU A 279 -17.16 -1.69 2.07
N ARG A 280 -16.50 -0.77 2.78
CA ARG A 280 -16.03 0.51 2.25
C ARG A 280 -14.84 0.38 1.30
N TRP A 281 -13.88 -0.53 1.58
CA TRP A 281 -12.59 -0.60 0.86
C TRP A 281 -12.23 -1.97 0.33
N ARG A 282 -13.05 -3.00 0.54
CA ARG A 282 -12.78 -4.37 0.08
C ARG A 282 -11.36 -4.85 0.40
N LEU A 283 -10.87 -4.52 1.61
CA LEU A 283 -9.54 -4.96 2.06
C LEU A 283 -9.49 -6.48 2.17
N SER A 284 -8.27 -7.04 2.01
CA SER A 284 -8.05 -8.48 2.10
C SER A 284 -8.34 -9.02 3.51
N ASN A 285 -8.65 -10.32 3.60
CA ASN A 285 -8.80 -10.99 4.89
C ASN A 285 -7.51 -10.93 5.72
N ASP A 286 -6.34 -10.96 5.05
CA ASP A 286 -5.04 -10.90 5.71
C ASP A 286 -4.79 -9.50 6.32
N ASP A 287 -5.08 -8.42 5.60
CA ASP A 287 -4.97 -7.05 6.13
C ASP A 287 -5.88 -6.86 7.35
N ILE A 288 -7.15 -7.26 7.23
CA ILE A 288 -8.11 -7.14 8.33
C ILE A 288 -7.75 -8.05 9.52
N GLY A 289 -7.41 -9.31 9.26
CA GLY A 289 -7.03 -10.24 10.33
C GLY A 289 -5.75 -9.82 11.07
N SER A 290 -4.79 -9.23 10.37
CA SER A 290 -3.61 -8.67 11.01
C SER A 290 -3.95 -7.45 11.88
N ALA A 291 -4.79 -6.55 11.40
CA ALA A 291 -5.27 -5.39 12.15
C ALA A 291 -6.07 -5.81 13.40
N GLU A 292 -6.94 -6.81 13.30
CA GLU A 292 -7.71 -7.36 14.43
C GLU A 292 -6.80 -7.97 15.50
N ARG A 293 -5.77 -8.73 15.10
CA ARG A 293 -4.76 -9.27 16.05
C ARG A 293 -4.02 -8.14 16.77
N THR A 294 -3.58 -7.12 16.03
CA THR A 294 -2.90 -5.95 16.60
C THR A 294 -3.80 -5.19 17.57
N LEU A 295 -5.06 -4.99 17.21
CA LEU A 295 -6.04 -4.34 18.08
C LEU A 295 -6.33 -5.16 19.35
N THR A 296 -6.46 -6.47 19.22
CA THR A 296 -6.66 -7.37 20.38
C THR A 296 -5.47 -7.31 21.33
N ALA A 297 -4.25 -7.35 20.81
CA ALA A 297 -3.04 -7.17 21.58
C ALA A 297 -2.99 -5.78 22.26
N ALA A 298 -3.34 -4.71 21.54
CA ALA A 298 -3.40 -3.36 22.09
C ALA A 298 -4.40 -3.24 23.24
N ARG A 299 -5.59 -3.84 23.12
CA ARG A 299 -6.59 -3.86 24.20
C ARG A 299 -6.09 -4.61 25.43
N LEU A 300 -5.36 -5.72 25.26
CA LEU A 300 -4.70 -6.42 26.37
C LEU A 300 -3.68 -5.52 27.07
N LEU A 301 -2.87 -4.78 26.31
CA LEU A 301 -1.90 -3.84 26.86
C LEU A 301 -2.57 -2.70 27.62
N ILE A 302 -3.66 -2.12 27.10
CA ILE A 302 -4.48 -1.09 27.77
C ILE A 302 -5.06 -1.63 29.09
N GLY A 303 -5.50 -2.88 29.11
CA GLY A 303 -6.00 -3.57 30.30
C GLY A 303 -4.91 -4.10 31.23
N PHE A 304 -3.62 -3.77 31.01
CA PHE A 304 -2.47 -4.27 31.76
C PHE A 304 -2.28 -5.79 31.77
N HIS A 305 -2.85 -6.50 30.77
CA HIS A 305 -2.64 -7.94 30.54
C HIS A 305 -1.37 -8.20 29.71
N ILE A 306 -0.24 -7.64 30.15
CA ILE A 306 1.00 -7.59 29.36
C ILE A 306 1.53 -8.98 29.04
N ASN A 307 1.50 -9.92 30.02
CA ASN A 307 1.96 -11.30 29.80
C ASN A 307 1.11 -12.03 28.77
N GLU A 308 -0.20 -11.80 28.76
CA GLU A 308 -1.11 -12.40 27.77
C GLU A 308 -0.85 -11.84 26.38
N ALA A 309 -0.64 -10.54 26.25
CA ALA A 309 -0.27 -9.91 24.97
C ALA A 309 1.06 -10.48 24.45
N ALA A 310 2.08 -10.61 25.30
CA ALA A 310 3.38 -11.17 24.94
C ALA A 310 3.27 -12.64 24.48
N TYR A 311 2.47 -13.43 25.18
CA TYR A 311 2.30 -14.86 24.88
C TYR A 311 1.49 -15.11 23.60
N ARG A 312 0.32 -14.45 23.45
CA ARG A 312 -0.60 -14.72 22.35
C ARG A 312 -0.27 -13.98 21.06
N PHE A 313 0.36 -12.81 21.14
CA PHE A 313 0.52 -11.90 20.01
C PHE A 313 1.95 -11.39 19.79
N PRO A 314 3.00 -12.23 19.92
CA PRO A 314 4.40 -11.75 19.88
C PRO A 314 4.74 -11.05 18.56
N ALA A 315 4.16 -11.46 17.43
CA ALA A 315 4.46 -10.94 16.10
C ALA A 315 3.96 -9.50 15.87
N VAL A 316 2.97 -9.03 16.66
CA VAL A 316 2.34 -7.70 16.46
C VAL A 316 2.51 -6.77 17.65
N LEU A 317 3.35 -7.14 18.64
CA LEU A 317 3.49 -6.35 19.87
C LEU A 317 3.97 -4.93 19.63
N VAL A 318 4.92 -4.72 18.73
CA VAL A 318 5.45 -3.38 18.43
C VAL A 318 4.32 -2.46 17.94
N ASP A 319 3.55 -2.91 16.98
CA ASP A 319 2.40 -2.16 16.47
C ASP A 319 1.32 -1.99 17.56
N ALA A 320 1.07 -3.02 18.34
CA ALA A 320 0.07 -3.00 19.41
C ALA A 320 0.39 -1.98 20.52
N ILE A 321 1.66 -1.78 20.85
CA ILE A 321 2.11 -0.76 21.82
C ILE A 321 1.77 0.65 21.29
N ASP A 322 2.09 0.91 20.02
CA ASP A 322 1.83 2.21 19.38
C ASP A 322 0.32 2.48 19.27
N VAL A 323 -0.46 1.45 18.90
CA VAL A 323 -1.93 1.52 18.85
C VAL A 323 -2.52 1.74 20.24
N ALA A 324 -2.07 1.00 21.25
CA ALA A 324 -2.52 1.15 22.63
C ALA A 324 -2.22 2.56 23.17
N ALA A 325 -1.01 3.06 22.92
CA ALA A 325 -0.60 4.40 23.34
C ALA A 325 -1.47 5.49 22.68
N ALA A 326 -1.80 5.33 21.39
CA ALA A 326 -2.67 6.26 20.67
C ALA A 326 -4.11 6.27 21.22
N ILE A 327 -4.69 5.08 21.46
CA ILE A 327 -6.06 4.93 21.98
C ILE A 327 -6.17 5.40 23.42
N ALA A 328 -5.28 4.94 24.30
CA ALA A 328 -5.33 5.25 25.72
C ALA A 328 -4.67 6.59 26.11
N GLY A 329 -4.01 7.26 25.14
CA GLY A 329 -3.36 8.54 25.38
C GLY A 329 -2.14 8.43 26.28
N TRP A 330 -1.36 7.37 26.16
CA TRP A 330 -0.15 7.20 26.97
C TRP A 330 0.89 8.27 26.66
N THR A 331 1.61 8.67 27.70
CA THR A 331 2.83 9.48 27.57
C THR A 331 3.99 8.61 27.08
N GLU A 332 5.08 9.23 26.62
CA GLU A 332 6.31 8.50 26.27
C GLU A 332 6.84 7.69 27.46
N ALA A 333 6.75 8.22 28.69
CA ALA A 333 7.14 7.48 29.89
C ALA A 333 6.26 6.24 30.14
N GLY A 334 4.93 6.36 29.92
CA GLY A 334 4.02 5.23 30.04
C GLY A 334 4.30 4.15 28.99
N LYS A 335 4.51 4.57 27.73
CA LYS A 335 4.91 3.68 26.64
C LYS A 335 6.23 2.95 26.96
N SER A 336 7.25 3.67 27.38
CA SER A 336 8.56 3.11 27.77
C SER A 336 8.46 2.11 28.92
N ALA A 337 7.58 2.37 29.90
CA ALA A 337 7.36 1.43 31.01
C ALA A 337 6.78 0.08 30.53
N VAL A 338 5.84 0.12 29.57
CA VAL A 338 5.28 -1.11 28.95
C VAL A 338 6.34 -1.84 28.16
N VAL A 339 7.14 -1.13 27.35
CA VAL A 339 8.27 -1.71 26.59
C VAL A 339 9.26 -2.37 27.53
N GLY A 340 9.73 -1.68 28.56
CA GLY A 340 10.68 -2.23 29.54
C GLY A 340 10.13 -3.46 30.29
N HIS A 341 8.81 -3.50 30.54
CA HIS A 341 8.18 -4.68 31.11
C HIS A 341 8.19 -5.86 30.13
N LEU A 342 7.88 -5.62 28.86
CA LEU A 342 7.88 -6.64 27.81
C LEU A 342 9.28 -7.22 27.56
N GLU A 343 10.32 -6.37 27.54
CA GLU A 343 11.72 -6.79 27.40
C GLU A 343 12.19 -7.71 28.53
N GLY A 344 11.60 -7.55 29.73
CA GLY A 344 11.90 -8.40 30.89
C GLY A 344 11.09 -9.71 30.96
N ILE A 345 10.17 -9.97 29.98
CA ILE A 345 9.35 -11.17 29.97
C ILE A 345 10.04 -12.26 29.14
N GLU A 346 10.42 -13.34 29.80
CA GLU A 346 10.73 -14.60 29.15
C GLU A 346 9.42 -15.40 29.00
N VAL A 347 8.96 -15.61 27.76
CA VAL A 347 7.70 -16.33 27.46
C VAL A 347 8.00 -17.80 27.24
N PRO A 348 7.74 -18.68 28.24
CA PRO A 348 7.98 -20.11 28.09
C PRO A 348 6.84 -20.79 27.31
N ARG A 349 7.07 -22.04 26.90
CA ARG A 349 6.02 -22.86 26.33
C ARG A 349 5.04 -23.32 27.43
N PHE A 350 3.73 -23.29 27.12
CA PHE A 350 2.71 -23.79 28.03
C PHE A 350 2.96 -25.26 28.36
N PRO A 351 3.04 -25.64 29.66
CA PRO A 351 3.57 -26.95 30.08
C PRO A 351 2.56 -28.09 30.06
N VAL A 352 1.25 -27.82 29.86
CA VAL A 352 0.18 -28.81 29.86
C VAL A 352 -0.32 -29.04 28.44
N SER A 353 -0.53 -30.31 28.10
CA SER A 353 -1.06 -30.74 26.80
C SER A 353 -2.40 -31.44 26.97
N GLY A 354 -3.13 -31.64 25.84
CA GLY A 354 -4.37 -32.42 25.84
C GLY A 354 -4.19 -33.85 26.30
N ASN A 355 -3.03 -34.48 26.03
CA ASN A 355 -2.73 -35.85 26.49
C ASN A 355 -2.64 -35.91 28.01
N ASP A 356 -2.09 -34.90 28.67
CA ASP A 356 -2.03 -34.85 30.11
C ASP A 356 -3.41 -34.84 30.78
N LEU A 357 -4.38 -34.15 30.15
CA LEU A 357 -5.76 -34.15 30.63
C LEU A 357 -6.46 -35.49 30.37
N ILE A 358 -6.19 -36.13 29.24
CA ILE A 358 -6.71 -37.48 28.94
C ILE A 358 -6.21 -38.50 29.97
N GLU A 359 -4.93 -38.47 30.34
CA GLU A 359 -4.35 -39.31 31.42
C GLU A 359 -5.02 -39.04 32.77
N LYS A 360 -5.56 -37.83 32.98
CA LYS A 360 -6.32 -37.47 34.17
C LYS A 360 -7.83 -37.78 34.08
N GLY A 361 -8.28 -38.42 33.01
CA GLY A 361 -9.64 -38.91 32.84
C GLY A 361 -10.59 -38.00 32.08
N PHE A 362 -10.06 -36.97 31.38
CA PHE A 362 -10.88 -36.15 30.48
C PHE A 362 -11.09 -36.88 29.16
N SER A 363 -12.33 -36.84 28.65
CA SER A 363 -12.62 -37.34 27.31
C SER A 363 -12.25 -36.33 26.25
N PRO A 364 -11.73 -36.74 25.06
CA PRO A 364 -11.55 -35.87 23.93
C PRO A 364 -12.85 -35.13 23.55
N GLY A 365 -12.79 -33.82 23.37
CA GLY A 365 -13.95 -33.01 23.00
C GLY A 365 -13.90 -31.58 23.53
N PRO A 366 -15.00 -30.81 23.38
CA PRO A 366 -15.06 -29.41 23.77
C PRO A 366 -14.71 -29.14 25.23
N GLY A 367 -15.07 -30.05 26.15
CA GLY A 367 -14.76 -29.95 27.58
C GLY A 367 -13.27 -29.97 27.88
N LEU A 368 -12.50 -30.79 27.17
CA LEU A 368 -11.04 -30.83 27.29
C LEU A 368 -10.40 -29.53 26.80
N GLY A 369 -10.88 -28.98 25.68
CA GLY A 369 -10.41 -27.69 25.17
C GLY A 369 -10.71 -26.56 26.17
N ALA A 370 -11.90 -26.50 26.72
CA ALA A 370 -12.28 -25.48 27.70
C ALA A 370 -11.43 -25.54 28.96
N GLU A 371 -11.07 -26.75 29.43
CA GLU A 371 -10.22 -26.91 30.62
C GLU A 371 -8.75 -26.54 30.30
N LEU A 372 -8.23 -26.87 29.11
CA LEU A 372 -6.92 -26.39 28.68
C LEU A 372 -6.87 -24.83 28.64
N ASP A 373 -7.86 -24.21 28.06
CA ASP A 373 -7.97 -22.74 28.02
C ASP A 373 -8.01 -22.12 29.41
N ARG A 374 -8.74 -22.77 30.33
CA ARG A 374 -8.81 -22.30 31.72
C ARG A 374 -7.43 -22.38 32.43
N LEU A 375 -6.75 -23.49 32.24
CA LEU A 375 -5.41 -23.70 32.83
C LEU A 375 -4.40 -22.75 32.20
N GLU A 376 -4.45 -22.54 30.88
CA GLU A 376 -3.58 -21.58 30.19
C GLU A 376 -3.78 -20.16 30.70
N LYS A 377 -5.03 -19.70 30.84
CA LYS A 377 -5.33 -18.39 31.43
C LYS A 377 -4.79 -18.25 32.84
N LYS A 378 -4.94 -19.28 33.66
CA LYS A 378 -4.40 -19.31 35.02
C LYS A 378 -2.86 -19.24 35.03
N TRP A 379 -2.22 -19.96 34.13
CA TRP A 379 -0.77 -19.95 33.95
C TRP A 379 -0.24 -18.58 33.51
N ILE A 380 -0.89 -17.96 32.53
CA ILE A 380 -0.56 -16.60 32.10
C ILE A 380 -0.73 -15.58 33.24
N ALA A 381 -1.86 -15.66 33.98
CA ALA A 381 -2.13 -14.78 35.12
C ALA A 381 -1.09 -14.94 36.25
N SER A 382 -0.51 -16.12 36.41
CA SER A 382 0.58 -16.38 37.35
C SER A 382 1.94 -15.81 36.88
N LYS A 383 1.99 -15.12 35.74
CA LYS A 383 3.23 -14.67 35.09
C LYS A 383 4.14 -15.86 34.72
N PHE A 384 3.51 -16.95 34.21
CA PHE A 384 4.18 -18.19 33.78
C PHE A 384 4.89 -18.98 34.89
N ARG A 385 4.54 -18.72 36.17
CA ARG A 385 5.24 -19.31 37.32
C ARG A 385 4.71 -20.68 37.72
N LEU A 386 3.47 -21.03 37.33
CA LEU A 386 2.89 -22.33 37.65
C LEU A 386 3.52 -23.43 36.77
N ASP A 387 4.05 -24.43 37.39
CA ASP A 387 4.52 -25.62 36.68
C ASP A 387 3.39 -26.57 36.30
N LYS A 388 3.71 -27.61 35.56
CA LYS A 388 2.76 -28.65 35.12
C LYS A 388 2.05 -29.31 36.29
N ALA A 389 2.75 -29.60 37.38
CA ALA A 389 2.17 -30.30 38.53
C ALA A 389 1.14 -29.44 39.25
N ALA A 390 1.44 -28.13 39.46
CA ALA A 390 0.53 -27.17 40.06
C ALA A 390 -0.73 -26.95 39.21
N LEU A 391 -0.59 -26.91 37.88
CA LEU A 391 -1.72 -26.77 36.96
C LEU A 391 -2.60 -27.99 36.96
N LEU A 392 -2.02 -29.19 36.90
CA LEU A 392 -2.80 -30.47 36.94
C LEU A 392 -3.47 -30.73 38.28
N ALA A 393 -2.95 -30.19 39.39
CA ALA A 393 -3.61 -30.25 40.70
C ALA A 393 -4.88 -29.40 40.79
N ASP A 394 -5.05 -28.39 39.88
CA ASP A 394 -6.20 -27.47 39.84
C ASP A 394 -7.31 -27.93 38.85
N LEU A 395 -7.26 -29.14 38.33
CA LEU A 395 -8.27 -29.64 37.41
C LEU A 395 -9.65 -29.64 38.03
N LYS A 396 -10.64 -29.08 37.27
CA LYS A 396 -12.06 -29.13 37.63
C LYS A 396 -12.72 -30.25 36.82
N ARG A 397 -13.21 -31.28 37.51
CA ARG A 397 -14.02 -32.35 36.92
C ARG A 397 -15.46 -31.92 36.70
#